data_b95bf701f73de0fd27b340e1b226cd0d
#
_entry.id   b95bf701f73de0fd27b340e1b226cd0d
#
_cell.length_a   1.000
_cell.length_b   1.000
_cell.length_c   1.000
_cell.angle_alpha   90.00
_cell.angle_beta   90.00
_cell.angle_gamma   90.00
#
_symmetry.space_group_name_H-M   'P 1'
#
loop_
_entity.id
_entity.type
_entity.pdbx_description
1 polymer ?
#
loop_
_entity_poly.entity_id
_entity_poly.type
_entity_poly.pdbx_seq_one_letter_code
_entity_poly.pdbx_strand_id
1 'polypeptide(L)'
;VITELGLEQRADQVISSLSGGQRKRVSVALELLTKPSLLFLDEPTSGLDPGMDRSVMHMLRDLADDGRTVIVVTHSVLSLDLCDRLLLLAPGGKIAFYGPPGETLDFVGFGQWPEAFEAFENDRARDWAGQYRESDAHRRYIADAMARPASPAAAAAPPVPVRPPQGWWSQLGTLVRRYATALTADRTFLAVMIALPFVMGAMARALAGSKLTQETALNGLLILCVGGVLTGAANAVRELVKERTIYQRERAVGLSRSAYLWSKIVVLGTITVAQSVVLTMVGLAGVKLRPQGSGVLMPPLAEITIAVAMLSFTAMMLGLLISALVKKEEVTMPLLVLLAIVQVVFCGALLQLNGVLVLNQLSWLIPSRWALGAMAASIDLHQVVPGKLTEDPLFEHSLNVWLLDLGMLAALSLVFGVLVARLLRRHEPAVMRG
;
A
#
# COMPACT_ATOMS: atom_id res chain seq x y z
N VAL A 1 -19.42 17.65 -9.01
CA VAL A 1 -17.96 17.64 -9.26
C VAL A 1 -17.66 17.06 -10.64
N ILE A 2 -18.16 15.87 -11.02
CA ILE A 2 -17.88 15.25 -12.33
C ILE A 2 -18.36 16.17 -13.46
N THR A 3 -19.58 16.69 -13.36
CA THR A 3 -20.18 17.66 -14.28
C THR A 3 -19.38 18.98 -14.37
N GLU A 4 -19.02 19.51 -13.20
CA GLU A 4 -18.26 20.76 -13.04
C GLU A 4 -16.88 20.69 -13.73
N LEU A 5 -16.33 19.48 -13.89
CA LEU A 5 -15.03 19.25 -14.52
C LEU A 5 -15.12 18.69 -15.96
N GLY A 6 -16.32 18.56 -16.51
CA GLY A 6 -16.54 18.05 -17.86
C GLY A 6 -16.11 16.59 -18.06
N LEU A 7 -16.38 15.75 -17.05
CA LEU A 7 -15.99 14.32 -17.04
C LEU A 7 -17.19 13.37 -17.14
N GLU A 8 -18.43 13.84 -17.41
CA GLU A 8 -19.66 13.04 -17.41
C GLU A 8 -19.57 11.84 -18.36
N GLN A 9 -19.11 12.10 -19.59
CA GLN A 9 -18.97 11.05 -20.60
C GLN A 9 -17.91 9.99 -20.27
N ARG A 10 -17.10 10.24 -19.25
CA ARG A 10 -15.98 9.39 -18.82
C ARG A 10 -16.14 8.83 -17.41
N ALA A 11 -17.32 9.03 -16.78
CA ALA A 11 -17.56 8.67 -15.39
C ALA A 11 -17.31 7.19 -15.09
N ASP A 12 -17.65 6.30 -16.04
CA ASP A 12 -17.49 4.85 -15.90
C ASP A 12 -16.18 4.33 -16.52
N GLN A 13 -15.33 5.20 -17.05
CA GLN A 13 -14.08 4.81 -17.69
C GLN A 13 -12.98 4.58 -16.63
N VAL A 14 -12.17 3.54 -16.86
CA VAL A 14 -11.03 3.25 -15.97
C VAL A 14 -10.01 4.40 -16.02
N ILE A 15 -9.56 4.88 -14.87
CA ILE A 15 -8.66 6.05 -14.75
C ILE A 15 -7.37 5.88 -15.55
N SER A 16 -6.81 4.66 -15.63
CA SER A 16 -5.60 4.38 -16.41
C SER A 16 -5.76 4.58 -17.92
N SER A 17 -6.99 4.50 -18.44
CA SER A 17 -7.30 4.69 -19.87
C SER A 17 -7.64 6.15 -20.23
N LEU A 18 -7.70 7.04 -19.23
CA LEU A 18 -7.93 8.47 -19.44
C LEU A 18 -6.68 9.17 -20.01
N SER A 19 -6.90 10.25 -20.80
CA SER A 19 -5.81 11.12 -21.26
C SER A 19 -5.12 11.81 -20.07
N GLY A 20 -3.92 12.37 -20.29
CA GLY A 20 -3.17 13.11 -19.27
C GLY A 20 -4.00 14.25 -18.65
N GLY A 21 -4.65 15.08 -19.45
CA GLY A 21 -5.50 16.16 -18.98
C GLY A 21 -6.73 15.67 -18.21
N GLN A 22 -7.38 14.61 -18.69
CA GLN A 22 -8.51 14.00 -17.97
C GLN A 22 -8.10 13.45 -16.60
N ARG A 23 -6.94 12.79 -16.50
CA ARG A 23 -6.40 12.34 -15.21
C ARG A 23 -6.11 13.48 -14.25
N LYS A 24 -5.58 14.60 -14.74
CA LYS A 24 -5.38 15.82 -13.93
C LYS A 24 -6.70 16.38 -13.42
N ARG A 25 -7.75 16.44 -14.26
CA ARG A 25 -9.11 16.82 -13.83
C ARG A 25 -9.68 15.89 -12.77
N VAL A 26 -9.46 14.57 -12.87
CA VAL A 26 -9.84 13.61 -11.82
C VAL A 26 -9.11 13.89 -10.51
N SER A 27 -7.82 14.25 -10.57
CA SER A 27 -7.06 14.65 -9.38
C SER A 27 -7.67 15.88 -8.70
N VAL A 28 -8.04 16.90 -9.48
CA VAL A 28 -8.75 18.09 -8.95
C VAL A 28 -10.14 17.71 -8.42
N ALA A 29 -10.85 16.79 -9.08
CA ALA A 29 -12.14 16.30 -8.63
C ALA A 29 -12.10 15.74 -7.20
N LEU A 30 -11.05 15.00 -6.85
CA LEU A 30 -10.88 14.44 -5.51
C LEU A 30 -10.78 15.52 -4.44
N GLU A 31 -10.06 16.60 -4.71
CA GLU A 31 -9.95 17.74 -3.78
C GLU A 31 -11.28 18.50 -3.64
N LEU A 32 -12.06 18.59 -4.72
CA LEU A 32 -13.35 19.27 -4.73
C LEU A 32 -14.47 18.51 -3.98
N LEU A 33 -14.30 17.24 -3.66
CA LEU A 33 -15.28 16.45 -2.90
C LEU A 33 -15.60 17.07 -1.53
N THR A 34 -14.64 17.73 -0.92
CA THR A 34 -14.79 18.41 0.37
C THR A 34 -15.38 19.81 0.26
N LYS A 35 -15.61 20.31 -0.97
CA LYS A 35 -16.07 21.68 -1.29
C LYS A 35 -15.19 22.75 -0.61
N PRO A 36 -13.86 22.73 -0.79
CA PRO A 36 -13.00 23.70 -0.16
C PRO A 36 -13.22 25.10 -0.73
N SER A 37 -13.09 26.14 0.08
CA SER A 37 -13.06 27.54 -0.36
C SER A 37 -11.66 27.95 -0.87
N LEU A 38 -10.63 27.21 -0.47
CA LEU A 38 -9.24 27.41 -0.85
C LEU A 38 -8.66 26.13 -1.43
N LEU A 39 -8.08 26.21 -2.64
CA LEU A 39 -7.49 25.09 -3.36
C LEU A 39 -6.02 25.38 -3.66
N PHE A 40 -5.13 24.50 -3.22
CA PHE A 40 -3.71 24.51 -3.56
C PHE A 40 -3.40 23.41 -4.55
N LEU A 41 -2.79 23.75 -5.69
CA LEU A 41 -2.42 22.82 -6.74
C LEU A 41 -0.93 22.97 -7.07
N ASP A 42 -0.21 21.87 -6.98
CA ASP A 42 1.20 21.79 -7.31
C ASP A 42 1.36 21.14 -8.68
N GLU A 43 1.88 21.89 -9.66
CA GLU A 43 2.12 21.46 -11.03
C GLU A 43 0.90 20.77 -11.71
N PRO A 44 -0.32 21.36 -11.68
CA PRO A 44 -1.51 20.69 -12.18
C PRO A 44 -1.48 20.42 -13.69
N THR A 45 -0.66 21.15 -14.44
CA THR A 45 -0.53 21.04 -15.91
C THR A 45 0.76 20.36 -16.35
N SER A 46 1.63 19.93 -15.43
CA SER A 46 2.89 19.29 -15.76
C SER A 46 2.71 18.03 -16.63
N GLY A 47 3.49 17.95 -17.72
CA GLY A 47 3.45 16.84 -18.67
C GLY A 47 2.25 16.84 -19.62
N LEU A 48 1.50 17.95 -19.71
CA LEU A 48 0.46 18.16 -20.69
C LEU A 48 0.98 18.91 -21.91
N ASP A 49 0.36 18.70 -23.06
CA ASP A 49 0.57 19.56 -24.22
C ASP A 49 -0.03 20.97 -24.01
N PRO A 50 0.39 21.99 -24.77
CA PRO A 50 -0.06 23.39 -24.58
C PRO A 50 -1.58 23.57 -24.64
N GLY A 51 -2.28 22.79 -25.45
CA GLY A 51 -3.75 22.86 -25.55
C GLY A 51 -4.44 22.30 -24.32
N MET A 52 -3.94 21.19 -23.79
CA MET A 52 -4.44 20.60 -22.54
C MET A 52 -4.07 21.45 -21.32
N ASP A 53 -2.85 22.04 -21.26
CA ASP A 53 -2.45 22.99 -20.22
C ASP A 53 -3.48 24.12 -20.13
N ARG A 54 -3.73 24.80 -21.24
CA ARG A 54 -4.70 25.90 -21.29
C ARG A 54 -6.11 25.46 -20.90
N SER A 55 -6.54 24.28 -21.32
CA SER A 55 -7.86 23.73 -20.96
C SER A 55 -8.01 23.45 -19.46
N VAL A 56 -6.96 22.97 -18.80
CA VAL A 56 -6.95 22.78 -17.34
C VAL A 56 -6.95 24.11 -16.62
N MET A 57 -6.16 25.08 -17.09
CA MET A 57 -6.11 26.42 -16.48
C MET A 57 -7.44 27.17 -16.63
N HIS A 58 -8.15 27.06 -17.76
CA HIS A 58 -9.51 27.59 -17.91
C HIS A 58 -10.47 26.97 -16.88
N MET A 59 -10.45 25.64 -16.72
CA MET A 59 -11.26 24.97 -15.71
C MET A 59 -10.96 25.48 -14.28
N LEU A 60 -9.67 25.74 -13.96
CA LEU A 60 -9.28 26.30 -12.67
C LEU A 60 -9.73 27.76 -12.53
N ARG A 61 -9.75 28.52 -13.62
CA ARG A 61 -10.31 29.86 -13.67
C ARG A 61 -11.82 29.86 -13.38
N ASP A 62 -12.57 28.96 -14.02
CA ASP A 62 -14.01 28.83 -13.78
C ASP A 62 -14.30 28.54 -12.29
N LEU A 63 -13.47 27.65 -11.64
CA LEU A 63 -13.57 27.40 -10.21
C LEU A 63 -13.31 28.63 -9.34
N ALA A 64 -12.40 29.52 -9.77
CA ALA A 64 -12.12 30.76 -9.06
C ALA A 64 -13.27 31.77 -9.24
N ASP A 65 -13.84 31.86 -10.43
CA ASP A 65 -14.99 32.72 -10.74
C ASP A 65 -16.27 32.27 -9.98
N ASP A 66 -16.36 30.98 -9.63
CA ASP A 66 -17.39 30.42 -8.72
C ASP A 66 -17.18 30.81 -7.24
N GLY A 67 -16.21 31.67 -6.93
CA GLY A 67 -15.96 32.21 -5.59
C GLY A 67 -14.98 31.41 -4.73
N ARG A 68 -14.19 30.51 -5.32
CA ARG A 68 -13.11 29.82 -4.63
C ARG A 68 -11.80 30.57 -4.80
N THR A 69 -10.88 30.43 -3.85
CA THR A 69 -9.49 30.86 -4.02
C THR A 69 -8.66 29.71 -4.53
N VAL A 70 -8.10 29.85 -5.73
CA VAL A 70 -7.27 28.83 -6.38
C VAL A 70 -5.83 29.31 -6.44
N ILE A 71 -4.89 28.58 -5.83
CA ILE A 71 -3.46 28.86 -5.85
C ILE A 71 -2.76 27.74 -6.61
N VAL A 72 -2.13 28.12 -7.74
CA VAL A 72 -1.43 27.19 -8.61
C VAL A 72 0.06 27.45 -8.50
N VAL A 73 0.83 26.42 -8.13
CA VAL A 73 2.29 26.43 -8.23
C VAL A 73 2.66 25.79 -9.56
N THR A 74 3.40 26.50 -10.41
CA THR A 74 3.78 26.02 -11.75
C THR A 74 5.06 26.68 -12.24
N HIS A 75 5.76 26.00 -13.13
CA HIS A 75 6.83 26.58 -13.93
C HIS A 75 6.38 26.85 -15.39
N SER A 76 5.13 26.48 -15.73
CA SER A 76 4.57 26.78 -17.06
C SER A 76 4.15 28.25 -17.14
N VAL A 77 4.61 28.91 -18.17
CA VAL A 77 4.29 30.32 -18.46
C VAL A 77 3.18 30.48 -19.51
N LEU A 78 2.66 29.36 -20.03
CA LEU A 78 1.77 29.36 -21.21
C LEU A 78 0.39 29.96 -20.94
N SER A 79 -0.07 29.92 -19.71
CA SER A 79 -1.45 30.28 -19.32
C SER A 79 -1.50 31.23 -18.13
N LEU A 80 -0.42 31.99 -17.87
CA LEU A 80 -0.37 32.96 -16.77
C LEU A 80 -1.35 34.11 -16.95
N ASP A 81 -1.72 34.42 -18.19
CA ASP A 81 -2.73 35.42 -18.57
C ASP A 81 -4.12 35.13 -17.96
N LEU A 82 -4.40 33.87 -17.59
CA LEU A 82 -5.64 33.48 -16.97
C LEU A 82 -5.70 33.73 -15.44
N CYS A 83 -4.56 34.09 -14.85
CA CYS A 83 -4.47 34.34 -13.41
C CYS A 83 -4.77 35.81 -13.08
N ASP A 84 -5.45 36.04 -11.92
CA ASP A 84 -5.66 37.42 -11.41
C ASP A 84 -4.38 38.01 -10.82
N ARG A 85 -3.54 37.16 -10.23
CA ARG A 85 -2.30 37.54 -9.56
C ARG A 85 -1.21 36.50 -9.83
N LEU A 86 0.01 37.00 -9.98
CA LEU A 86 1.21 36.21 -10.12
C LEU A 86 2.16 36.50 -8.95
N LEU A 87 2.64 35.50 -8.28
CA LEU A 87 3.74 35.58 -7.33
C LEU A 87 4.99 34.99 -7.99
N LEU A 88 5.96 35.83 -8.30
CA LEU A 88 7.22 35.45 -8.90
C LEU A 88 8.29 35.32 -7.82
N LEU A 89 8.93 34.14 -7.72
CA LEU A 89 9.99 33.87 -6.76
C LEU A 89 11.34 33.82 -7.46
N ALA A 90 12.28 34.59 -6.93
CA ALA A 90 13.69 34.52 -7.31
C ALA A 90 14.42 33.41 -6.53
N PRO A 91 15.66 33.03 -6.94
CA PRO A 91 16.49 32.07 -6.23
C PRO A 91 16.58 32.35 -4.72
N GLY A 92 16.47 31.28 -3.92
CA GLY A 92 16.38 31.38 -2.47
C GLY A 92 14.99 31.66 -1.91
N GLY A 93 13.93 31.56 -2.75
CA GLY A 93 12.54 31.74 -2.34
C GLY A 93 12.18 33.20 -2.02
N LYS A 94 12.93 34.17 -2.52
CA LYS A 94 12.69 35.60 -2.32
C LYS A 94 11.61 36.09 -3.30
N ILE A 95 10.70 36.93 -2.84
CA ILE A 95 9.63 37.51 -3.69
C ILE A 95 10.26 38.55 -4.64
N ALA A 96 10.26 38.25 -5.93
CA ALA A 96 10.73 39.17 -6.98
C ALA A 96 9.60 40.06 -7.49
N PHE A 97 8.36 39.58 -7.49
CA PHE A 97 7.17 40.35 -7.88
C PHE A 97 5.90 39.68 -7.33
N TYR A 98 4.91 40.51 -7.02
CA TYR A 98 3.53 40.08 -6.78
C TYR A 98 2.58 41.13 -7.36
N GLY A 99 1.73 40.70 -8.28
CA GLY A 99 0.82 41.61 -8.97
C GLY A 99 0.11 40.93 -10.17
N PRO A 100 -0.55 41.69 -11.04
CA PRO A 100 -1.13 41.15 -12.26
C PRO A 100 -0.06 40.58 -13.20
N PRO A 101 -0.35 39.47 -13.89
CA PRO A 101 0.62 38.87 -14.84
C PRO A 101 1.11 39.84 -15.91
N GLY A 102 0.23 40.71 -16.44
CA GLY A 102 0.58 41.67 -17.48
C GLY A 102 1.59 42.75 -17.07
N GLU A 103 1.75 43.02 -15.76
CA GLU A 103 2.73 43.98 -15.26
C GLU A 103 4.08 43.33 -14.90
N THR A 104 4.15 42.00 -14.90
CA THR A 104 5.30 41.29 -14.34
C THR A 104 6.55 41.45 -15.20
N LEU A 105 6.46 41.21 -16.51
CA LEU A 105 7.60 41.30 -17.42
C LEU A 105 8.16 42.74 -17.51
N ASP A 106 7.29 43.71 -17.57
CA ASP A 106 7.68 45.13 -17.58
C ASP A 106 8.41 45.50 -16.28
N PHE A 107 7.93 44.99 -15.14
CA PHE A 107 8.57 45.25 -13.84
C PHE A 107 9.97 44.63 -13.72
N VAL A 108 10.15 43.37 -14.17
CA VAL A 108 11.46 42.73 -14.12
C VAL A 108 12.41 43.22 -15.24
N GLY A 109 11.88 43.92 -16.26
CA GLY A 109 12.64 44.59 -17.32
C GLY A 109 12.98 43.67 -18.48
N PHE A 110 12.14 42.66 -18.78
CA PHE A 110 12.32 41.72 -19.89
C PHE A 110 11.11 41.67 -20.81
N GLY A 111 11.34 41.36 -22.08
CA GLY A 111 10.28 41.22 -23.06
C GLY A 111 9.60 39.86 -23.06
N GLN A 112 10.29 38.83 -22.59
CA GLN A 112 9.81 37.44 -22.61
C GLN A 112 10.19 36.68 -21.32
N TRP A 113 9.39 35.68 -20.98
CA TRP A 113 9.60 34.84 -19.80
C TRP A 113 10.94 34.08 -19.79
N PRO A 114 11.42 33.49 -20.90
CA PRO A 114 12.71 32.82 -20.94
C PRO A 114 13.87 33.73 -20.51
N GLU A 115 13.88 34.96 -20.99
CA GLU A 115 14.91 35.96 -20.63
C GLU A 115 14.89 36.31 -19.15
N ALA A 116 13.69 36.44 -18.56
CA ALA A 116 13.54 36.69 -17.14
C ALA A 116 14.05 35.52 -16.27
N PHE A 117 13.74 34.29 -16.64
CA PHE A 117 14.23 33.11 -15.90
C PHE A 117 15.73 32.93 -16.08
N GLU A 118 16.28 33.14 -17.25
CA GLU A 118 17.72 33.11 -17.51
C GLU A 118 18.46 34.14 -16.66
N ALA A 119 17.89 35.35 -16.52
CA ALA A 119 18.44 36.39 -15.66
C ALA A 119 18.41 36.00 -14.18
N PHE A 120 17.37 35.30 -13.69
CA PHE A 120 17.34 34.79 -12.32
C PHE A 120 18.42 33.73 -12.01
N GLU A 121 18.80 32.95 -13.02
CA GLU A 121 19.88 31.98 -12.88
C GLU A 121 21.26 32.60 -12.92
N ASN A 122 21.47 33.58 -13.87
CA ASN A 122 22.76 34.15 -14.17
C ASN A 122 23.13 35.32 -13.25
N ASP A 123 22.14 36.17 -12.88
CA ASP A 123 22.37 37.35 -12.03
C ASP A 123 21.89 37.11 -10.59
N ARG A 124 22.59 36.23 -9.92
CA ARG A 124 22.30 35.91 -8.49
C ARG A 124 22.68 37.04 -7.53
N ALA A 125 23.50 38.00 -7.96
CA ALA A 125 23.93 39.11 -7.14
C ALA A 125 22.87 40.22 -7.07
N ARG A 126 21.94 40.27 -8.01
CA ARG A 126 20.87 41.27 -8.07
C ARG A 126 19.86 41.04 -6.93
N ASP A 127 19.62 42.11 -6.14
CA ASP A 127 18.62 42.05 -5.08
C ASP A 127 17.20 42.27 -5.62
N TRP A 128 16.68 41.25 -6.27
CA TRP A 128 15.32 41.22 -6.79
C TRP A 128 14.25 41.58 -5.76
N ALA A 129 14.43 41.11 -4.55
CA ALA A 129 13.46 41.33 -3.46
C ALA A 129 13.53 42.74 -2.89
N GLY A 130 14.73 43.36 -2.84
CA GLY A 130 14.91 44.74 -2.44
C GLY A 130 14.24 45.67 -3.46
N GLN A 131 14.51 45.46 -4.75
CA GLN A 131 13.88 46.23 -5.84
C GLN A 131 12.36 46.16 -5.80
N TYR A 132 11.79 44.97 -5.55
CA TYR A 132 10.34 44.84 -5.41
C TYR A 132 9.80 45.57 -4.18
N ARG A 133 10.43 45.44 -3.02
CA ARG A 133 9.98 46.07 -1.77
C ARG A 133 9.96 47.63 -1.85
N GLU A 134 10.86 48.22 -2.60
CA GLU A 134 10.95 49.67 -2.80
C GLU A 134 10.03 50.20 -3.93
N SER A 135 9.38 49.29 -4.68
CA SER A 135 8.56 49.64 -5.84
C SER A 135 7.13 50.09 -5.46
N ASP A 136 6.53 50.85 -6.36
CA ASP A 136 5.11 51.22 -6.32
C ASP A 136 4.18 49.97 -6.41
N ALA A 137 4.64 48.93 -7.09
CA ALA A 137 3.90 47.69 -7.19
C ALA A 137 3.75 47.03 -5.82
N HIS A 138 4.83 46.98 -5.03
CA HIS A 138 4.76 46.45 -3.64
C HIS A 138 3.82 47.28 -2.78
N ARG A 139 3.89 48.60 -2.86
CA ARG A 139 2.99 49.52 -2.13
C ARG A 139 1.54 49.21 -2.49
N ARG A 140 1.21 49.18 -3.77
CA ARG A 140 -0.14 48.99 -4.31
C ARG A 140 -0.73 47.62 -3.98
N TYR A 141 0.05 46.55 -4.16
CA TYR A 141 -0.48 45.19 -4.08
C TYR A 141 -0.30 44.51 -2.72
N ILE A 142 0.65 44.98 -1.91
CA ILE A 142 0.89 44.40 -0.56
C ILE A 142 0.63 45.43 0.55
N ALA A 143 1.36 46.55 0.57
CA ALA A 143 1.32 47.47 1.69
C ALA A 143 -0.07 48.08 1.92
N ASP A 144 -0.68 48.59 0.84
CA ASP A 144 -2.02 49.21 0.91
C ASP A 144 -3.12 48.16 1.15
N ALA A 145 -2.94 46.94 0.65
CA ALA A 145 -3.86 45.84 0.90
C ALA A 145 -3.81 45.38 2.36
N MET A 146 -2.61 45.31 2.95
CA MET A 146 -2.44 44.99 4.37
C MET A 146 -2.87 46.13 5.34
N ALA A 147 -2.75 47.39 4.91
CA ALA A 147 -3.19 48.55 5.68
C ALA A 147 -4.72 48.73 5.69
N ARG A 148 -5.45 48.09 4.77
CA ARG A 148 -6.92 48.12 4.80
C ARG A 148 -7.41 47.32 6.01
N PRO A 149 -8.25 47.93 6.89
CA PRO A 149 -8.84 47.18 7.98
C PRO A 149 -9.61 45.98 7.43
N ALA A 150 -9.47 44.83 8.06
CA ALA A 150 -10.21 43.63 7.67
C ALA A 150 -11.70 43.98 7.61
N SER A 151 -12.35 43.68 6.49
CA SER A 151 -13.78 43.94 6.34
C SER A 151 -14.55 43.32 7.52
N PRO A 152 -15.49 44.06 8.15
CA PRO A 152 -16.31 43.49 9.22
C PRO A 152 -16.99 42.18 8.84
N ALA A 153 -17.27 41.98 7.57
CA ALA A 153 -17.80 40.73 7.02
C ALA A 153 -16.83 39.53 7.14
N ALA A 154 -15.51 39.78 7.06
CA ALA A 154 -14.52 38.72 7.27
C ALA A 154 -14.35 38.35 8.74
N ALA A 155 -14.54 39.31 9.66
CA ALA A 155 -14.55 39.06 11.11
C ALA A 155 -15.81 38.36 11.61
N ALA A 156 -16.90 38.40 10.83
CA ALA A 156 -18.20 37.81 11.14
C ALA A 156 -18.44 36.46 10.46
N ALA A 157 -17.49 35.92 9.70
CA ALA A 157 -17.63 34.58 9.13
C ALA A 157 -17.75 33.57 10.29
N PRO A 158 -18.87 32.82 10.36
CA PRO A 158 -19.01 31.81 11.42
C PRO A 158 -17.83 30.86 11.37
N PRO A 159 -17.28 30.44 12.52
CA PRO A 159 -16.18 29.49 12.55
C PRO A 159 -16.61 28.25 11.76
N VAL A 160 -15.80 27.90 10.75
CA VAL A 160 -16.06 26.69 9.96
C VAL A 160 -16.12 25.54 10.95
N PRO A 161 -17.26 24.80 11.02
CA PRO A 161 -17.37 23.73 12.00
C PRO A 161 -16.29 22.70 11.72
N VAL A 162 -15.33 22.60 12.64
CA VAL A 162 -14.29 21.56 12.60
C VAL A 162 -15.02 20.23 12.71
N ARG A 163 -15.11 19.50 11.63
CA ARG A 163 -15.70 18.16 11.66
C ARG A 163 -14.90 17.30 12.63
N PRO A 164 -15.56 16.62 13.58
CA PRO A 164 -14.86 15.75 14.50
C PRO A 164 -14.13 14.67 13.71
N PRO A 165 -12.92 14.28 14.12
CA PRO A 165 -12.17 13.22 13.46
C PRO A 165 -13.01 11.94 13.43
N GLN A 166 -12.98 11.22 12.31
CA GLN A 166 -13.70 9.95 12.20
C GLN A 166 -13.24 8.96 13.27
N GLY A 167 -14.19 8.31 13.94
CA GLY A 167 -13.88 7.26 14.90
C GLY A 167 -13.16 6.08 14.25
N TRP A 168 -12.33 5.38 15.02
CA TRP A 168 -11.48 4.29 14.54
C TRP A 168 -12.25 3.19 13.79
N TRP A 169 -13.41 2.76 14.30
CA TRP A 169 -14.24 1.75 13.66
C TRP A 169 -14.83 2.20 12.31
N SER A 170 -15.20 3.48 12.21
CA SER A 170 -15.67 4.07 10.96
C SER A 170 -14.56 4.11 9.91
N GLN A 171 -13.34 4.52 10.33
CA GLN A 171 -12.17 4.47 9.44
C GLN A 171 -11.87 3.04 9.00
N LEU A 172 -11.84 2.06 9.93
CA LEU A 172 -11.60 0.66 9.59
C LEU A 172 -12.62 0.14 8.59
N GLY A 173 -13.92 0.35 8.82
CA GLY A 173 -14.99 -0.10 7.92
C GLY A 173 -14.86 0.49 6.51
N THR A 174 -14.57 1.78 6.42
CA THR A 174 -14.33 2.47 5.14
C THR A 174 -13.12 1.90 4.41
N LEU A 175 -12.01 1.67 5.13
CA LEU A 175 -10.77 1.12 4.55
C LEU A 175 -10.93 -0.32 4.09
N VAL A 176 -11.61 -1.16 4.88
CA VAL A 176 -11.93 -2.55 4.50
C VAL A 176 -12.76 -2.58 3.22
N ARG A 177 -13.84 -1.78 3.18
CA ARG A 177 -14.71 -1.71 1.98
C ARG A 177 -13.93 -1.21 0.76
N ARG A 178 -13.18 -0.11 0.90
CA ARG A 178 -12.34 0.44 -0.19
C ARG A 178 -11.38 -0.59 -0.71
N TYR A 179 -10.66 -1.26 0.18
CA TYR A 179 -9.64 -2.23 -0.18
C TYR A 179 -10.25 -3.47 -0.86
N ALA A 180 -11.35 -4.02 -0.32
CA ALA A 180 -12.05 -5.13 -0.94
C ALA A 180 -12.56 -4.78 -2.35
N THR A 181 -13.14 -3.57 -2.53
CA THR A 181 -13.59 -3.11 -3.84
C THR A 181 -12.41 -2.95 -4.83
N ALA A 182 -11.29 -2.42 -4.39
CA ALA A 182 -10.10 -2.27 -5.23
C ALA A 182 -9.53 -3.62 -5.68
N LEU A 183 -9.50 -4.63 -4.80
CA LEU A 183 -9.05 -5.98 -5.12
C LEU A 183 -9.98 -6.67 -6.13
N THR A 184 -11.30 -6.53 -5.97
CA THR A 184 -12.27 -7.15 -6.88
C THR A 184 -12.33 -6.48 -8.24
N ALA A 185 -11.87 -5.24 -8.36
CA ALA A 185 -11.78 -4.52 -9.63
C ALA A 185 -10.58 -5.01 -10.50
N ASP A 186 -9.52 -5.53 -9.91
CA ASP A 186 -8.36 -6.08 -10.62
C ASP A 186 -8.61 -7.55 -11.02
N ARG A 187 -9.25 -7.74 -12.18
CA ARG A 187 -9.62 -9.06 -12.67
C ARG A 187 -8.44 -9.99 -12.87
N THR A 188 -7.29 -9.48 -13.29
CA THR A 188 -6.08 -10.28 -13.53
C THR A 188 -5.52 -10.77 -12.19
N PHE A 189 -5.39 -9.91 -11.21
CA PHE A 189 -4.94 -10.27 -9.88
C PHE A 189 -5.91 -11.26 -9.22
N LEU A 190 -7.22 -11.04 -9.34
CA LEU A 190 -8.25 -11.91 -8.82
C LEU A 190 -8.19 -13.32 -9.44
N ALA A 191 -7.99 -13.40 -10.76
CA ALA A 191 -7.85 -14.68 -11.45
C ALA A 191 -6.65 -15.48 -10.94
N VAL A 192 -5.50 -14.83 -10.75
CA VAL A 192 -4.30 -15.47 -10.19
C VAL A 192 -4.54 -15.91 -8.74
N MET A 193 -5.17 -15.06 -7.93
CA MET A 193 -5.50 -15.40 -6.54
C MET A 193 -6.40 -16.63 -6.43
N ILE A 194 -7.38 -16.75 -7.32
CA ILE A 194 -8.29 -17.90 -7.34
C ILE A 194 -7.56 -19.14 -7.88
N ALA A 195 -6.80 -19.02 -8.97
CA ALA A 195 -6.15 -20.15 -9.61
C ALA A 195 -5.04 -20.79 -8.74
N LEU A 196 -4.28 -19.98 -8.03
CA LEU A 196 -3.08 -20.44 -7.29
C LEU A 196 -3.37 -21.58 -6.30
N PRO A 197 -4.38 -21.50 -5.38
CA PRO A 197 -4.65 -22.60 -4.45
C PRO A 197 -5.12 -23.87 -5.14
N PHE A 198 -5.83 -23.78 -6.28
CA PHE A 198 -6.22 -24.95 -7.07
C PHE A 198 -5.02 -25.63 -7.73
N VAL A 199 -4.13 -24.85 -8.33
CA VAL A 199 -2.91 -25.38 -8.98
C VAL A 199 -2.01 -26.06 -7.94
N MET A 200 -1.74 -25.36 -6.81
CA MET A 200 -0.91 -25.92 -5.75
C MET A 200 -1.58 -27.13 -5.08
N GLY A 201 -2.90 -27.10 -4.89
CA GLY A 201 -3.66 -28.24 -4.38
C GLY A 201 -3.62 -29.43 -5.33
N ALA A 202 -3.79 -29.22 -6.64
CA ALA A 202 -3.67 -30.29 -7.62
C ALA A 202 -2.26 -30.90 -7.65
N MET A 203 -1.21 -30.09 -7.52
CA MET A 203 0.16 -30.59 -7.36
C MET A 203 0.34 -31.43 -6.09
N ALA A 204 -0.17 -30.95 -4.96
CA ALA A 204 -0.14 -31.70 -3.70
C ALA A 204 -0.88 -33.06 -3.86
N ARG A 205 -2.05 -33.05 -4.51
CA ARG A 205 -2.84 -34.27 -4.78
C ARG A 205 -2.11 -35.26 -5.68
N ALA A 206 -1.43 -34.78 -6.71
CA ALA A 206 -0.65 -35.61 -7.62
C ALA A 206 0.51 -36.31 -6.89
N LEU A 207 1.16 -35.63 -5.96
CA LEU A 207 2.30 -36.17 -5.20
C LEU A 207 1.87 -37.01 -3.99
N ALA A 208 0.74 -36.70 -3.35
CA ALA A 208 0.21 -37.49 -2.22
C ALA A 208 -0.37 -38.86 -2.66
N GLY A 209 -0.77 -39.02 -3.91
CA GLY A 209 -1.36 -40.27 -4.42
C GLY A 209 -2.74 -40.58 -3.80
N SER A 210 -3.16 -41.86 -3.79
CA SER A 210 -4.45 -42.28 -3.22
C SER A 210 -4.41 -42.53 -1.70
N LYS A 211 -3.23 -42.76 -1.15
CA LYS A 211 -2.94 -42.90 0.29
C LYS A 211 -1.54 -42.41 0.58
N LEU A 212 -1.34 -41.92 1.77
CA LEU A 212 -0.01 -41.53 2.22
C LEU A 212 0.83 -42.78 2.44
N THR A 213 1.95 -42.87 1.78
CA THR A 213 2.96 -43.94 1.88
C THR A 213 4.28 -43.32 2.32
N GLN A 214 5.28 -44.16 2.58
CA GLN A 214 6.61 -43.72 2.95
C GLN A 214 7.23 -42.72 1.94
N GLU A 215 6.94 -42.89 0.65
CA GLU A 215 7.49 -42.01 -0.41
C GLU A 215 6.64 -40.76 -0.66
N THR A 216 5.33 -40.83 -0.42
CA THR A 216 4.40 -39.76 -0.82
C THR A 216 3.99 -38.81 0.31
N ALA A 217 4.11 -39.23 1.56
CA ALA A 217 3.64 -38.46 2.71
C ALA A 217 4.39 -37.14 2.85
N LEU A 218 5.73 -37.18 2.94
CA LEU A 218 6.55 -35.97 3.06
C LEU A 218 6.42 -35.05 1.86
N ASN A 219 6.37 -35.61 0.64
CA ASN A 219 6.22 -34.82 -0.59
C ASN A 219 4.86 -34.11 -0.63
N GLY A 220 3.78 -34.79 -0.25
CA GLY A 220 2.45 -34.18 -0.18
C GLY A 220 2.37 -33.03 0.85
N LEU A 221 2.90 -33.25 2.05
CA LEU A 221 2.96 -32.22 3.10
C LEU A 221 3.87 -31.05 2.71
N LEU A 222 5.01 -31.32 2.07
CA LEU A 222 5.91 -30.29 1.59
C LEU A 222 5.23 -29.35 0.58
N ILE A 223 4.49 -29.89 -0.37
CA ILE A 223 3.76 -29.07 -1.35
C ILE A 223 2.64 -28.25 -0.69
N LEU A 224 1.98 -28.79 0.33
CA LEU A 224 1.02 -28.00 1.11
C LEU A 224 1.71 -26.85 1.86
N CYS A 225 2.91 -27.08 2.42
CA CYS A 225 3.73 -26.01 3.00
C CYS A 225 4.09 -24.94 1.95
N VAL A 226 4.62 -25.34 0.80
CA VAL A 226 5.00 -24.41 -0.29
C VAL A 226 3.78 -23.63 -0.77
N GLY A 227 2.67 -24.33 -1.02
CA GLY A 227 1.41 -23.72 -1.43
C GLY A 227 0.89 -22.73 -0.41
N GLY A 228 0.93 -23.07 0.88
CA GLY A 228 0.53 -22.17 1.97
C GLY A 228 1.40 -20.92 2.05
N VAL A 229 2.71 -21.06 1.95
CA VAL A 229 3.65 -19.94 1.96
C VAL A 229 3.45 -19.03 0.74
N LEU A 230 3.37 -19.61 -0.45
CA LEU A 230 3.20 -18.84 -1.68
C LEU A 230 1.86 -18.11 -1.71
N THR A 231 0.76 -18.77 -1.37
CA THR A 231 -0.57 -18.11 -1.34
C THR A 231 -0.60 -16.96 -0.34
N GLY A 232 -0.10 -17.19 0.88
CA GLY A 232 -0.07 -16.14 1.90
C GLY A 232 0.84 -14.97 1.55
N ALA A 233 2.10 -15.23 1.24
CA ALA A 233 3.08 -14.18 1.00
C ALA A 233 2.82 -13.41 -0.30
N ALA A 234 2.40 -14.10 -1.39
CA ALA A 234 2.11 -13.44 -2.66
C ALA A 234 0.98 -12.42 -2.58
N ASN A 235 -0.05 -12.70 -1.76
CA ASN A 235 -1.16 -11.77 -1.54
C ASN A 235 -0.72 -10.46 -0.88
N ALA A 236 0.37 -10.46 -0.12
CA ALA A 236 0.72 -9.36 0.78
C ALA A 236 2.01 -8.60 0.42
N VAL A 237 2.92 -9.24 -0.32
CA VAL A 237 4.29 -8.76 -0.52
C VAL A 237 4.40 -7.39 -1.24
N ARG A 238 3.39 -6.99 -1.99
CA ARG A 238 3.33 -5.70 -2.73
C ARG A 238 2.45 -4.65 -2.07
N GLU A 239 1.60 -5.02 -1.13
CA GLU A 239 0.46 -4.20 -0.71
C GLU A 239 0.84 -2.88 -0.04
N LEU A 240 1.82 -2.88 0.84
CA LEU A 240 2.22 -1.66 1.55
C LEU A 240 3.14 -0.77 0.72
N VAL A 241 4.01 -1.36 -0.12
CA VAL A 241 4.90 -0.58 -0.97
C VAL A 241 4.14 0.11 -2.09
N LYS A 242 3.14 -0.55 -2.69
CA LYS A 242 2.27 -0.02 -3.75
C LYS A 242 1.46 1.20 -3.27
N GLU A 243 0.94 1.14 -2.05
CA GLU A 243 0.09 2.21 -1.49
C GLU A 243 0.86 3.23 -0.65
N ARG A 244 2.20 3.18 -0.58
CA ARG A 244 2.99 4.03 0.31
C ARG A 244 2.68 5.52 0.19
N THR A 245 2.61 6.04 -1.04
CA THR A 245 2.33 7.46 -1.30
C THR A 245 0.91 7.85 -0.86
N ILE A 246 -0.06 6.98 -1.10
CA ILE A 246 -1.45 7.18 -0.67
C ILE A 246 -1.52 7.18 0.85
N TYR A 247 -0.89 6.20 1.50
CA TYR A 247 -0.82 6.12 2.95
C TYR A 247 -0.22 7.39 3.58
N GLN A 248 0.88 7.92 3.02
CA GLN A 248 1.52 9.15 3.52
C GLN A 248 0.58 10.36 3.43
N ARG A 249 -0.12 10.53 2.31
CA ARG A 249 -1.10 11.61 2.13
C ARG A 249 -2.28 11.50 3.09
N GLU A 250 -2.89 10.33 3.17
CA GLU A 250 -4.02 10.09 4.06
C GLU A 250 -3.63 10.19 5.54
N ARG A 251 -2.40 9.78 5.88
CA ARG A 251 -1.87 9.91 7.24
C ARG A 251 -1.72 11.37 7.66
N ALA A 252 -1.29 12.26 6.74
CA ALA A 252 -1.17 13.69 6.99
C ALA A 252 -2.51 14.36 7.34
N VAL A 253 -3.63 13.81 6.85
CA VAL A 253 -4.99 14.33 7.11
C VAL A 253 -5.77 13.55 8.19
N GLY A 254 -5.07 12.73 9.00
CA GLY A 254 -5.66 12.13 10.20
C GLY A 254 -6.03 10.64 10.10
N LEU A 255 -5.58 9.92 9.06
CA LEU A 255 -5.78 8.46 8.98
C LEU A 255 -5.13 7.75 10.17
N SER A 256 -5.87 6.85 10.84
CA SER A 256 -5.31 6.01 11.91
C SER A 256 -4.41 4.92 11.33
N ARG A 257 -3.15 4.86 11.80
CA ARG A 257 -2.19 3.81 11.40
C ARG A 257 -2.68 2.40 11.69
N SER A 258 -3.27 2.20 12.88
CA SER A 258 -3.79 0.89 13.26
C SER A 258 -5.00 0.49 12.42
N ALA A 259 -5.92 1.41 12.12
CA ALA A 259 -7.06 1.13 11.25
C ALA A 259 -6.60 0.74 9.84
N TYR A 260 -5.58 1.41 9.30
CA TYR A 260 -4.99 1.06 8.01
C TYR A 260 -4.37 -0.35 8.02
N LEU A 261 -3.53 -0.69 9.00
CA LEU A 261 -2.93 -2.02 9.10
C LEU A 261 -3.98 -3.11 9.29
N TRP A 262 -4.94 -2.89 10.19
CA TRP A 262 -6.01 -3.86 10.44
C TRP A 262 -6.91 -4.07 9.22
N SER A 263 -7.15 -3.04 8.39
CA SER A 263 -7.91 -3.22 7.14
C SER A 263 -7.22 -4.19 6.18
N LYS A 264 -5.89 -4.13 6.08
CA LYS A 264 -5.10 -5.07 5.28
C LYS A 264 -5.13 -6.48 5.87
N ILE A 265 -4.92 -6.60 7.19
CA ILE A 265 -4.92 -7.90 7.88
C ILE A 265 -6.28 -8.59 7.74
N VAL A 266 -7.39 -7.88 7.93
CA VAL A 266 -8.73 -8.46 7.84
C VAL A 266 -9.03 -8.94 6.43
N VAL A 267 -8.83 -8.11 5.42
CA VAL A 267 -9.18 -8.47 4.03
C VAL A 267 -8.26 -9.56 3.50
N LEU A 268 -6.94 -9.37 3.59
CA LEU A 268 -5.98 -10.37 3.10
C LEU A 268 -6.03 -11.66 3.92
N GLY A 269 -6.20 -11.55 5.25
CA GLY A 269 -6.30 -12.71 6.12
C GLY A 269 -7.51 -13.58 5.80
N THR A 270 -8.67 -12.96 5.57
CA THR A 270 -9.89 -13.70 5.16
C THR A 270 -9.67 -14.42 3.82
N ILE A 271 -9.11 -13.72 2.83
CA ILE A 271 -8.81 -14.31 1.53
C ILE A 271 -7.81 -15.46 1.67
N THR A 272 -6.71 -15.24 2.39
CA THR A 272 -5.64 -16.23 2.56
C THR A 272 -6.13 -17.48 3.30
N VAL A 273 -6.97 -17.32 4.33
CA VAL A 273 -7.60 -18.47 5.01
C VAL A 273 -8.53 -19.22 4.08
N ALA A 274 -9.37 -18.53 3.30
CA ALA A 274 -10.22 -19.18 2.31
C ALA A 274 -9.41 -19.95 1.26
N GLN A 275 -8.33 -19.37 0.75
CA GLN A 275 -7.42 -20.02 -0.19
C GLN A 275 -6.75 -21.28 0.41
N SER A 276 -6.34 -21.23 1.68
CA SER A 276 -5.71 -22.37 2.34
C SER A 276 -6.70 -23.53 2.57
N VAL A 277 -7.96 -23.24 2.83
CA VAL A 277 -9.02 -24.26 2.85
C VAL A 277 -9.16 -24.93 1.47
N VAL A 278 -9.24 -24.15 0.40
CA VAL A 278 -9.31 -24.68 -0.97
C VAL A 278 -8.06 -25.50 -1.31
N LEU A 279 -6.87 -24.97 -1.00
CA LEU A 279 -5.60 -25.66 -1.20
C LEU A 279 -5.58 -27.04 -0.55
N THR A 280 -5.96 -27.13 0.72
CA THR A 280 -5.94 -28.36 1.48
C THR A 280 -7.02 -29.34 1.03
N MET A 281 -8.25 -28.85 0.77
CA MET A 281 -9.35 -29.68 0.30
C MET A 281 -9.06 -30.30 -1.08
N VAL A 282 -8.49 -29.52 -2.01
CA VAL A 282 -8.08 -30.03 -3.34
C VAL A 282 -6.87 -30.96 -3.20
N GLY A 283 -5.88 -30.57 -2.39
CA GLY A 283 -4.64 -31.34 -2.22
C GLY A 283 -4.82 -32.71 -1.58
N LEU A 284 -5.77 -32.84 -0.69
CA LEU A 284 -6.03 -34.07 0.05
C LEU A 284 -7.35 -34.75 -0.34
N ALA A 285 -8.00 -34.29 -1.44
CA ALA A 285 -9.24 -34.89 -1.93
C ALA A 285 -9.09 -36.39 -2.20
N GLY A 286 -9.84 -37.21 -1.47
CA GLY A 286 -9.82 -38.68 -1.62
C GLY A 286 -8.52 -39.36 -1.18
N VAL A 287 -7.61 -38.64 -0.51
CA VAL A 287 -6.39 -39.24 0.07
C VAL A 287 -6.73 -39.88 1.41
N LYS A 288 -6.34 -41.15 1.61
CA LYS A 288 -6.44 -41.81 2.92
C LYS A 288 -5.28 -41.35 3.79
N LEU A 289 -5.57 -40.44 4.73
CA LEU A 289 -4.56 -39.80 5.58
C LEU A 289 -4.03 -40.73 6.67
N ARG A 290 -4.92 -41.57 7.26
CA ARG A 290 -4.57 -42.57 8.29
C ARG A 290 -5.48 -43.76 8.15
N PRO A 291 -4.94 -45.03 8.17
CA PRO A 291 -5.76 -46.21 7.98
C PRO A 291 -6.71 -46.53 9.14
N GLN A 292 -6.40 -46.15 10.41
CA GLN A 292 -7.10 -46.58 11.60
C GLN A 292 -7.08 -45.55 12.75
N GLY A 293 -7.34 -44.26 12.49
CA GLY A 293 -7.35 -43.36 13.64
C GLY A 293 -7.91 -41.98 13.43
N SER A 294 -8.31 -41.34 14.50
CA SER A 294 -8.52 -39.90 14.59
C SER A 294 -7.18 -39.19 14.46
N GLY A 295 -7.20 -37.89 14.06
CA GLY A 295 -6.06 -37.01 14.28
C GLY A 295 -5.76 -36.88 15.79
N VAL A 296 -4.99 -35.88 16.15
CA VAL A 296 -4.62 -35.64 17.56
C VAL A 296 -5.84 -35.21 18.39
N LEU A 297 -6.69 -34.32 17.85
CA LEU A 297 -7.89 -33.78 18.49
C LEU A 297 -9.13 -33.91 17.62
N MET A 298 -8.97 -33.76 16.31
CA MET A 298 -10.02 -33.68 15.29
C MET A 298 -9.67 -34.61 14.12
N PRO A 299 -10.56 -34.77 13.11
CA PRO A 299 -10.18 -35.49 11.90
C PRO A 299 -8.90 -34.91 11.29
N PRO A 300 -7.95 -35.73 10.84
CA PRO A 300 -6.63 -35.27 10.32
C PRO A 300 -6.73 -34.19 9.25
N LEU A 301 -7.75 -34.28 8.38
CA LEU A 301 -7.99 -33.27 7.36
C LEU A 301 -8.27 -31.88 7.94
N ALA A 302 -9.04 -31.81 9.03
CA ALA A 302 -9.34 -30.53 9.70
C ALA A 302 -8.09 -29.95 10.38
N GLU A 303 -7.29 -30.78 11.05
CA GLU A 303 -6.04 -30.39 11.69
C GLU A 303 -5.01 -29.87 10.67
N ILE A 304 -4.84 -30.57 9.56
CA ILE A 304 -3.96 -30.14 8.46
C ILE A 304 -4.48 -28.82 7.86
N THR A 305 -5.79 -28.68 7.69
CA THR A 305 -6.37 -27.44 7.16
C THR A 305 -6.08 -26.25 8.09
N ILE A 306 -6.17 -26.44 9.40
CA ILE A 306 -5.83 -25.41 10.39
C ILE A 306 -4.34 -25.08 10.32
N ALA A 307 -3.47 -26.08 10.25
CA ALA A 307 -2.03 -25.88 10.16
C ALA A 307 -1.63 -25.09 8.90
N VAL A 308 -2.21 -25.45 7.74
CA VAL A 308 -1.98 -24.73 6.47
C VAL A 308 -2.57 -23.32 6.51
N ALA A 309 -3.73 -23.13 7.12
CA ALA A 309 -4.34 -21.80 7.27
C ALA A 309 -3.48 -20.88 8.16
N MET A 310 -2.99 -21.41 9.29
CA MET A 310 -2.08 -20.68 10.17
C MET A 310 -0.74 -20.36 9.48
N LEU A 311 -0.18 -21.30 8.73
CA LEU A 311 1.02 -21.07 7.91
C LEU A 311 0.79 -19.97 6.90
N SER A 312 -0.29 -20.06 6.12
CA SER A 312 -0.60 -19.09 5.08
C SER A 312 -0.82 -17.69 5.65
N PHE A 313 -1.51 -17.61 6.79
CA PHE A 313 -1.70 -16.34 7.51
C PHE A 313 -0.35 -15.78 8.02
N THR A 314 0.51 -16.61 8.59
CA THR A 314 1.84 -16.21 9.05
C THR A 314 2.71 -15.75 7.87
N ALA A 315 2.64 -16.45 6.74
CA ALA A 315 3.34 -16.07 5.51
C ALA A 315 2.80 -14.75 4.91
N MET A 316 1.49 -14.51 5.00
CA MET A 316 0.89 -13.22 4.65
C MET A 316 1.45 -12.09 5.55
N MET A 317 1.54 -12.29 6.85
CA MET A 317 2.12 -11.31 7.77
C MET A 317 3.61 -11.04 7.44
N LEU A 318 4.35 -12.08 7.08
CA LEU A 318 5.73 -11.95 6.62
C LEU A 318 5.83 -11.23 5.27
N GLY A 319 4.89 -11.46 4.36
CA GLY A 319 4.73 -10.71 3.10
C GLY A 319 4.50 -9.22 3.35
N LEU A 320 3.61 -8.86 4.29
CA LEU A 320 3.41 -7.47 4.72
C LEU A 320 4.69 -6.87 5.32
N LEU A 321 5.46 -7.65 6.08
CA LEU A 321 6.74 -7.19 6.63
C LEU A 321 7.75 -6.88 5.53
N ILE A 322 7.90 -7.75 4.54
CA ILE A 322 8.74 -7.50 3.37
C ILE A 322 8.27 -6.23 2.65
N SER A 323 6.96 -6.09 2.40
CA SER A 323 6.38 -4.93 1.76
C SER A 323 6.64 -3.61 2.51
N ALA A 324 6.69 -3.66 3.85
CA ALA A 324 7.03 -2.51 4.68
C ALA A 324 8.52 -2.15 4.64
N LEU A 325 9.41 -3.13 4.45
CA LEU A 325 10.86 -2.93 4.43
C LEU A 325 11.35 -2.38 3.08
N VAL A 326 10.74 -2.81 1.99
CA VAL A 326 11.20 -2.53 0.62
C VAL A 326 10.82 -1.12 0.20
N LYS A 327 11.72 -0.43 -0.53
CA LYS A 327 11.49 0.92 -1.05
C LYS A 327 10.84 0.94 -2.44
N LYS A 328 11.14 -0.06 -3.27
CA LYS A 328 10.68 -0.18 -4.66
C LYS A 328 9.91 -1.47 -4.85
N GLU A 329 8.83 -1.42 -5.61
CA GLU A 329 7.96 -2.57 -5.85
C GLU A 329 8.67 -3.71 -6.61
N GLU A 330 9.60 -3.38 -7.51
CA GLU A 330 10.29 -4.37 -8.34
C GLU A 330 11.11 -5.40 -7.52
N VAL A 331 11.57 -5.01 -6.32
CA VAL A 331 12.37 -5.86 -5.44
C VAL A 331 11.53 -6.91 -4.71
N THR A 332 10.21 -6.75 -4.68
CA THR A 332 9.33 -7.64 -3.92
C THR A 332 9.28 -9.05 -4.47
N MET A 333 9.29 -9.23 -5.80
CA MET A 333 9.24 -10.56 -6.41
C MET A 333 10.50 -11.41 -6.18
N PRO A 334 11.73 -10.89 -6.38
CA PRO A 334 12.94 -11.61 -5.99
C PRO A 334 12.96 -12.02 -4.51
N LEU A 335 12.49 -11.14 -3.62
CA LEU A 335 12.40 -11.46 -2.19
C LEU A 335 11.35 -12.52 -1.86
N LEU A 336 10.22 -12.55 -2.59
CA LEU A 336 9.22 -13.60 -2.44
C LEU A 336 9.80 -14.96 -2.83
N VAL A 337 10.54 -15.03 -3.93
CA VAL A 337 11.21 -16.28 -4.36
C VAL A 337 12.24 -16.73 -3.34
N LEU A 338 13.09 -15.81 -2.87
CA LEU A 338 14.08 -16.12 -1.82
C LEU A 338 13.38 -16.61 -0.54
N LEU A 339 12.31 -15.95 -0.12
CA LEU A 339 11.50 -16.37 1.02
C LEU A 339 10.99 -17.80 0.85
N ALA A 340 10.41 -18.12 -0.31
CA ALA A 340 9.88 -19.46 -0.60
C ALA A 340 10.99 -20.53 -0.54
N ILE A 341 12.16 -20.26 -1.10
CA ILE A 341 13.31 -21.17 -1.04
C ILE A 341 13.74 -21.41 0.41
N VAL A 342 13.89 -20.35 1.21
CA VAL A 342 14.26 -20.47 2.63
C VAL A 342 13.22 -21.30 3.40
N GLN A 343 11.93 -21.07 3.17
CA GLN A 343 10.85 -21.83 3.80
C GLN A 343 10.90 -23.31 3.43
N VAL A 344 11.18 -23.66 2.18
CA VAL A 344 11.29 -25.04 1.71
C VAL A 344 12.50 -25.76 2.31
N VAL A 345 13.65 -25.09 2.33
CA VAL A 345 14.92 -25.69 2.81
C VAL A 345 14.86 -25.95 4.31
N PHE A 346 14.33 -25.00 5.09
CA PHE A 346 14.31 -25.07 6.55
C PHE A 346 13.01 -25.61 7.15
N CYS A 347 12.08 -26.16 6.36
CA CYS A 347 10.86 -26.75 6.90
C CYS A 347 11.09 -28.06 7.65
N GLY A 348 12.17 -28.78 7.36
CA GLY A 348 12.49 -30.08 7.96
C GLY A 348 12.06 -31.29 7.11
N ALA A 349 11.46 -31.09 5.93
CA ALA A 349 11.13 -32.18 5.02
C ALA A 349 12.31 -32.65 4.16
N LEU A 350 13.25 -31.74 3.86
CA LEU A 350 14.40 -32.00 2.97
C LEU A 350 15.70 -32.20 3.73
N LEU A 351 15.87 -31.51 4.87
CA LEU A 351 17.07 -31.53 5.66
C LEU A 351 16.77 -32.01 7.08
N GLN A 352 17.63 -32.90 7.60
CA GLN A 352 17.63 -33.26 9.00
C GLN A 352 18.16 -32.06 9.81
N LEU A 353 17.27 -31.37 10.51
CA LEU A 353 17.62 -30.18 11.30
C LEU A 353 18.06 -30.55 12.73
N ASN A 354 17.59 -31.68 13.24
CA ASN A 354 17.97 -32.19 14.55
C ASN A 354 19.44 -32.63 14.56
N GLY A 355 20.18 -32.27 15.62
CA GLY A 355 21.59 -32.59 15.77
C GLY A 355 22.56 -31.52 15.25
N VAL A 356 22.09 -30.50 14.51
CA VAL A 356 22.90 -29.36 14.07
C VAL A 356 22.43 -28.09 14.78
N LEU A 357 23.11 -27.71 15.85
CA LEU A 357 22.67 -26.66 16.78
C LEU A 357 22.25 -25.36 16.10
N VAL A 358 23.09 -24.84 15.19
CA VAL A 358 22.83 -23.55 14.49
C VAL A 358 21.63 -23.64 13.54
N LEU A 359 21.53 -24.71 12.76
CA LEU A 359 20.43 -24.89 11.80
C LEU A 359 19.09 -25.09 12.52
N ASN A 360 19.09 -25.85 13.61
CA ASN A 360 17.89 -26.05 14.41
C ASN A 360 17.38 -24.73 15.00
N GLN A 361 18.26 -23.89 15.56
CA GLN A 361 17.87 -22.59 16.12
C GLN A 361 17.35 -21.63 15.03
N LEU A 362 17.97 -21.58 13.86
CA LEU A 362 17.52 -20.76 12.73
C LEU A 362 16.15 -21.22 12.23
N SER A 363 15.90 -22.53 12.21
CA SER A 363 14.60 -23.07 11.74
C SER A 363 13.42 -22.66 12.62
N TRP A 364 13.63 -22.24 13.86
CA TRP A 364 12.57 -21.75 14.76
C TRP A 364 11.93 -20.44 14.26
N LEU A 365 12.65 -19.66 13.46
CA LEU A 365 12.13 -18.45 12.84
C LEU A 365 11.33 -18.73 11.57
N ILE A 366 11.28 -19.96 11.12
CA ILE A 366 10.72 -20.36 9.84
C ILE A 366 9.29 -20.92 10.03
N PRO A 367 8.24 -20.21 9.59
CA PRO A 367 6.86 -20.65 9.73
C PRO A 367 6.56 -22.06 9.19
N SER A 368 7.14 -22.43 8.04
CA SER A 368 6.92 -23.75 7.43
C SER A 368 7.43 -24.91 8.31
N ARG A 369 8.40 -24.68 9.18
CA ARG A 369 8.92 -25.67 10.14
C ARG A 369 7.82 -26.12 11.11
N TRP A 370 7.14 -25.17 11.72
CA TRP A 370 6.05 -25.39 12.66
C TRP A 370 4.80 -25.96 11.99
N ALA A 371 4.49 -25.47 10.79
CA ALA A 371 3.36 -25.99 10.04
C ALA A 371 3.56 -27.44 9.62
N LEU A 372 4.77 -27.80 9.18
CA LEU A 372 5.10 -29.18 8.86
C LEU A 372 5.02 -30.05 10.12
N GLY A 373 5.49 -29.57 11.26
CA GLY A 373 5.36 -30.24 12.56
C GLY A 373 3.91 -30.56 12.89
N ALA A 374 3.05 -29.53 12.86
CA ALA A 374 1.62 -29.71 13.13
C ALA A 374 0.94 -30.71 12.17
N MET A 375 1.24 -30.64 10.88
CA MET A 375 0.69 -31.60 9.90
C MET A 375 1.24 -33.02 10.11
N ALA A 376 2.52 -33.16 10.42
CA ALA A 376 3.17 -34.44 10.70
C ALA A 376 2.60 -35.08 11.95
N ALA A 377 2.39 -34.32 13.01
CA ALA A 377 1.74 -34.76 14.24
C ALA A 377 0.31 -35.26 13.95
N SER A 378 -0.45 -34.58 13.10
CA SER A 378 -1.84 -34.96 12.76
C SER A 378 -1.96 -36.33 12.09
N ILE A 379 -0.97 -36.76 11.31
CA ILE A 379 -0.99 -38.03 10.57
C ILE A 379 -0.14 -39.13 11.24
N ASP A 380 0.52 -38.86 12.36
CA ASP A 380 1.49 -39.75 12.99
C ASP A 380 2.62 -40.13 11.99
N LEU A 381 3.34 -39.13 11.54
CA LEU A 381 4.32 -39.29 10.47
C LEU A 381 5.42 -40.32 10.79
N HIS A 382 5.77 -40.51 12.06
CA HIS A 382 6.72 -41.54 12.50
C HIS A 382 6.30 -42.97 12.13
N GLN A 383 4.99 -43.26 12.22
CA GLN A 383 4.47 -44.58 11.84
C GLN A 383 4.38 -44.73 10.30
N VAL A 384 4.09 -43.65 9.59
CA VAL A 384 3.93 -43.66 8.11
C VAL A 384 5.28 -43.74 7.43
N VAL A 385 6.27 -43.00 7.92
CA VAL A 385 7.61 -42.85 7.34
C VAL A 385 8.67 -43.09 8.42
N PRO A 386 9.01 -44.32 8.76
CA PRO A 386 10.06 -44.61 9.71
C PRO A 386 11.43 -44.22 9.15
N GLY A 387 12.22 -43.44 9.92
CA GLY A 387 13.57 -43.03 9.51
C GLY A 387 14.08 -41.80 10.24
N LYS A 388 15.40 -41.56 10.16
CA LYS A 388 16.06 -40.45 10.87
C LYS A 388 15.49 -39.07 10.57
N LEU A 389 14.98 -38.83 9.35
CA LEU A 389 14.42 -37.56 8.97
C LEU A 389 13.12 -37.24 9.72
N THR A 390 12.37 -38.27 10.12
CA THR A 390 11.10 -38.16 10.84
C THR A 390 11.26 -38.31 12.35
N GLU A 391 12.44 -38.66 12.85
CA GLU A 391 12.78 -38.69 14.28
C GLU A 391 12.94 -37.28 14.87
N ASP A 392 12.02 -36.38 14.53
CA ASP A 392 11.98 -35.01 15.03
C ASP A 392 10.95 -34.89 16.13
N PRO A 393 11.29 -34.37 17.33
CA PRO A 393 10.33 -34.19 18.41
C PRO A 393 9.08 -33.36 18.03
N LEU A 394 9.18 -32.49 17.05
CA LEU A 394 8.04 -31.71 16.55
C LEU A 394 7.05 -32.54 15.70
N PHE A 395 7.39 -33.78 15.34
CA PHE A 395 6.52 -34.66 14.54
C PHE A 395 5.79 -35.69 15.43
N GLU A 396 6.00 -35.63 16.74
CA GLU A 396 5.37 -36.54 17.67
C GLU A 396 3.85 -36.37 17.66
N HIS A 397 3.12 -37.51 17.56
CA HIS A 397 1.66 -37.53 17.58
C HIS A 397 1.14 -37.27 19.01
N SER A 398 1.18 -36.01 19.41
CA SER A 398 0.69 -35.56 20.72
C SER A 398 0.00 -34.21 20.64
N LEU A 399 -1.01 -34.02 21.50
CA LEU A 399 -1.74 -32.74 21.55
C LEU A 399 -0.84 -31.58 21.96
N ASN A 400 0.10 -31.82 22.85
CA ASN A 400 1.01 -30.76 23.30
C ASN A 400 1.91 -30.28 22.21
N VAL A 401 2.45 -31.16 21.35
CA VAL A 401 3.29 -30.80 20.20
C VAL A 401 2.46 -30.05 19.15
N TRP A 402 1.29 -30.57 18.80
CA TRP A 402 0.40 -29.92 17.85
C TRP A 402 0.00 -28.50 18.28
N LEU A 403 -0.35 -28.30 19.55
CA LEU A 403 -0.67 -26.99 20.11
C LEU A 403 0.55 -26.06 20.18
N LEU A 404 1.74 -26.60 20.48
CA LEU A 404 2.99 -25.88 20.47
C LEU A 404 3.27 -25.31 19.05
N ASP A 405 3.15 -26.14 18.03
CA ASP A 405 3.39 -25.77 16.65
C ASP A 405 2.44 -24.64 16.18
N LEU A 406 1.15 -24.78 16.47
CA LEU A 406 0.17 -23.72 16.18
C LEU A 406 0.42 -22.47 17.01
N GLY A 407 0.79 -22.61 18.27
CA GLY A 407 1.16 -21.51 19.15
C GLY A 407 2.36 -20.71 18.63
N MET A 408 3.36 -21.40 18.10
CA MET A 408 4.53 -20.75 17.49
C MET A 408 4.19 -20.02 16.20
N LEU A 409 3.31 -20.56 15.35
CA LEU A 409 2.80 -19.86 14.19
C LEU A 409 2.05 -18.58 14.58
N ALA A 410 1.20 -18.65 15.60
CA ALA A 410 0.49 -17.49 16.13
C ALA A 410 1.46 -16.45 16.70
N ALA A 411 2.48 -16.87 17.46
CA ALA A 411 3.51 -15.99 18.02
C ALA A 411 4.30 -15.29 16.91
N LEU A 412 4.74 -16.01 15.88
CA LEU A 412 5.43 -15.44 14.72
C LEU A 412 4.55 -14.43 13.98
N SER A 413 3.27 -14.75 13.77
CA SER A 413 2.31 -13.81 13.15
C SER A 413 2.19 -12.51 13.94
N LEU A 414 2.11 -12.61 15.27
CA LEU A 414 2.05 -11.44 16.16
C LEU A 414 3.34 -10.61 16.08
N VAL A 415 4.50 -11.27 16.14
CA VAL A 415 5.81 -10.61 16.03
C VAL A 415 5.91 -9.85 14.70
N PHE A 416 5.58 -10.49 13.57
CA PHE A 416 5.58 -9.84 12.28
C PHE A 416 4.60 -8.66 12.21
N GLY A 417 3.41 -8.80 12.78
CA GLY A 417 2.42 -7.72 12.87
C GLY A 417 2.93 -6.51 13.66
N VAL A 418 3.57 -6.74 14.80
CA VAL A 418 4.19 -5.68 15.60
C VAL A 418 5.32 -5.00 14.84
N LEU A 419 6.16 -5.77 14.13
CA LEU A 419 7.24 -5.22 13.31
C LEU A 419 6.68 -4.36 12.18
N VAL A 420 5.64 -4.82 11.46
CA VAL A 420 4.96 -4.03 10.42
C VAL A 420 4.41 -2.73 11.01
N ALA A 421 3.71 -2.79 12.15
CA ALA A 421 3.16 -1.62 12.82
C ALA A 421 4.25 -0.60 13.21
N ARG A 422 5.43 -1.07 13.64
CA ARG A 422 6.59 -0.22 13.94
C ARG A 422 7.21 0.39 12.67
N LEU A 423 7.33 -0.40 11.61
CA LEU A 423 7.89 0.08 10.34
C LEU A 423 7.00 1.12 9.66
N LEU A 424 5.67 0.99 9.77
CA LEU A 424 4.74 2.00 9.26
C LEU A 424 4.95 3.38 9.88
N ARG A 425 5.47 3.48 11.11
CA ARG A 425 5.90 4.76 11.71
C ARG A 425 7.00 5.45 10.89
N ARG A 426 7.93 4.68 10.34
CA ARG A 426 9.03 5.23 9.53
C ARG A 426 8.57 5.82 8.20
N HIS A 427 7.38 5.43 7.75
CA HIS A 427 6.77 5.93 6.52
C HIS A 427 5.82 7.12 6.76
N GLU A 428 5.68 7.59 7.99
CA GLU A 428 4.88 8.79 8.31
C GLU A 428 5.57 10.06 7.78
N PRO A 429 4.80 11.10 7.41
CA PRO A 429 5.35 12.39 7.00
C PRO A 429 6.27 12.98 8.09
N ALA A 430 7.29 13.75 7.68
CA ALA A 430 8.27 14.32 8.61
C ALA A 430 7.62 15.16 9.73
N VAL A 431 6.53 15.85 9.41
CA VAL A 431 5.74 16.69 10.34
C VAL A 431 5.11 15.88 11.49
N MET A 432 4.90 14.57 11.31
CA MET A 432 4.27 13.70 12.32
C MET A 432 5.26 12.80 13.07
N ARG A 433 6.56 12.92 12.82
CA ARG A 433 7.59 12.08 13.46
C ARG A 433 8.10 12.64 14.79
N GLY A 434 7.64 13.86 15.18
CA GLY A 434 7.96 14.50 16.43
C GLY A 434 7.26 13.90 17.64
#